data_9bab1f885ffdec21e657bd34edb2a813
#
_entry.id   9bab1f885ffdec21e657bd34edb2a813
#
_cell.length_a   1.000
_cell.length_b   1.000
_cell.length_c   1.000
_cell.angle_alpha   90.00
_cell.angle_beta   90.00
_cell.angle_gamma   90.00
#
_symmetry.space_group_name_H-M   'P 1'
#
loop_
_entity.id
_entity.type
_entity.pdbx_description
1 polymer ?
#
loop_
_entity_poly.entity_id
_entity_poly.type
_entity_poly.pdbx_seq_one_letter_code
_entity_poly.pdbx_strand_id
1 'polypeptide(L)'
;VEQQLKTKGKKKEELPELDTLGELLTGFQVGRLKYSEALESYVRSKFSVEIQGNYIMILAYLGDHYEEERKRTIPALTALLKDTISKKCQILDFLVFKSCLFIFPCEGEEAVLVKRFQKTILTRICNDSMASFGWIRFTGLSQLAESAATLQGCMDWCIPLGNGVIIHYPRIKQLQTSPLSYPVDIENQMKTAICMANPTKLQETFRDFQSYFRKGALYDPKKIKESYLRFI
;
A
#
# COMPACT_ATOMS: atom_id res chain seq x y z
N VAL A 1 32.64 54.98 -2.73
CA VAL A 1 32.71 53.53 -2.51
C VAL A 1 31.28 53.00 -2.56
N GLU A 2 30.84 52.61 -3.77
CA GLU A 2 29.53 52.01 -4.03
C GLU A 2 29.54 50.55 -3.64
N GLN A 3 28.76 50.19 -2.64
CA GLN A 3 28.47 48.79 -2.33
C GLN A 3 27.38 48.26 -3.28
N GLN A 4 27.80 47.51 -4.28
CA GLN A 4 26.89 46.71 -5.09
C GLN A 4 26.31 45.56 -4.25
N LEU A 5 25.07 45.68 -3.82
CA LEU A 5 24.24 44.62 -3.30
C LEU A 5 23.94 43.63 -4.44
N LYS A 6 24.67 42.51 -4.48
CA LYS A 6 24.34 41.37 -5.32
C LYS A 6 23.04 40.72 -4.78
N THR A 7 21.92 41.09 -5.34
CA THR A 7 20.66 40.31 -5.24
C THR A 7 20.89 38.94 -5.90
N LYS A 8 21.14 37.92 -5.10
CA LYS A 8 21.07 36.54 -5.55
C LYS A 8 19.64 36.29 -6.05
N GLY A 9 19.46 36.28 -7.36
CA GLY A 9 18.21 35.86 -8.00
C GLY A 9 17.86 34.44 -7.51
N LYS A 10 16.74 34.30 -6.79
CA LYS A 10 16.14 32.99 -6.56
C LYS A 10 15.91 32.36 -7.93
N LYS A 11 16.64 31.30 -8.26
CA LYS A 11 16.30 30.43 -9.38
C LYS A 11 14.83 30.07 -9.20
N LYS A 12 13.96 30.50 -10.11
CA LYS A 12 12.59 29.96 -10.21
C LYS A 12 12.74 28.46 -10.38
N GLU A 13 12.37 27.68 -9.38
CA GLU A 13 12.22 26.22 -9.55
C GLU A 13 11.20 26.04 -10.66
N GLU A 14 11.62 25.54 -11.81
CA GLU A 14 10.72 25.12 -12.87
C GLU A 14 9.97 23.90 -12.33
N LEU A 15 8.71 24.13 -11.95
CA LEU A 15 7.82 23.04 -11.52
C LEU A 15 7.48 22.19 -12.75
N PRO A 16 7.61 20.87 -12.66
CA PRO A 16 7.27 19.99 -13.77
C PRO A 16 5.77 20.04 -14.02
N GLU A 17 5.39 19.90 -15.26
CA GLU A 17 4.01 19.73 -15.66
C GLU A 17 3.54 18.33 -15.20
N LEU A 18 2.49 18.28 -14.39
CA LEU A 18 1.91 17.04 -13.87
C LEU A 18 0.47 16.94 -14.37
N ASP A 19 0.11 15.83 -14.99
CA ASP A 19 -1.25 15.61 -15.47
C ASP A 19 -2.16 14.97 -14.42
N THR A 20 -1.58 14.20 -13.52
CA THR A 20 -2.31 13.47 -12.47
C THR A 20 -1.63 13.58 -11.10
N LEU A 21 -2.41 13.35 -10.03
CA LEU A 21 -1.86 13.21 -8.68
C LEU A 21 -0.97 11.95 -8.54
N GLY A 22 -1.16 10.93 -9.37
CA GLY A 22 -0.30 9.76 -9.43
C GLY A 22 1.11 10.09 -9.90
N GLU A 23 1.26 11.01 -10.85
CA GLU A 23 2.57 11.49 -11.31
C GLU A 23 3.32 12.27 -10.25
N LEU A 24 2.60 12.99 -9.39
CA LEU A 24 3.18 13.65 -8.23
C LEU A 24 3.86 12.62 -7.30
N LEU A 25 3.13 11.55 -6.96
CA LEU A 25 3.66 10.48 -6.12
C LEU A 25 4.86 9.80 -6.77
N THR A 26 4.74 9.44 -8.05
CA THR A 26 5.84 8.85 -8.83
C THR A 26 7.05 9.77 -8.85
N GLY A 27 6.84 11.08 -9.08
CA GLY A 27 7.91 12.07 -9.08
C GLY A 27 8.69 12.14 -7.77
N PHE A 28 8.00 12.04 -6.63
CA PHE A 28 8.65 11.95 -5.33
C PHE A 28 9.44 10.64 -5.16
N GLN A 29 8.86 9.51 -5.55
CA GLN A 29 9.49 8.20 -5.36
C GLN A 29 10.77 8.01 -6.18
N VAL A 30 10.79 8.53 -7.42
CA VAL A 30 12.00 8.49 -8.25
C VAL A 30 12.98 9.65 -7.97
N GLY A 31 12.68 10.51 -6.98
CA GLY A 31 13.52 11.65 -6.60
C GLY A 31 13.52 12.81 -7.60
N ARG A 32 12.61 12.79 -8.60
CA ARG A 32 12.45 13.87 -9.57
C ARG A 32 11.81 15.12 -8.96
N LEU A 33 10.92 14.91 -7.98
CA LEU A 33 10.26 15.94 -7.21
C LEU A 33 10.78 15.97 -5.80
N LYS A 34 10.89 17.18 -5.24
CA LYS A 34 11.10 17.43 -3.82
C LYS A 34 9.98 18.31 -3.31
N TYR A 35 9.63 18.11 -2.04
CA TYR A 35 8.66 18.99 -1.41
C TYR A 35 9.16 20.44 -1.40
N SER A 36 8.29 21.37 -1.80
CA SER A 36 8.45 22.80 -1.66
C SER A 36 7.09 23.47 -1.52
N GLU A 37 7.04 24.65 -0.91
CA GLU A 37 5.79 25.44 -0.82
C GLU A 37 5.25 25.82 -2.21
N ALA A 38 6.14 26.01 -3.18
CA ALA A 38 5.77 26.27 -4.57
C ALA A 38 5.06 25.06 -5.18
N LEU A 39 5.56 23.83 -4.93
CA LEU A 39 4.91 22.61 -5.38
C LEU A 39 3.54 22.41 -4.72
N GLU A 40 3.42 22.71 -3.42
CA GLU A 40 2.15 22.62 -2.71
C GLU A 40 1.11 23.61 -3.29
N SER A 41 1.54 24.85 -3.56
CA SER A 41 0.70 25.87 -4.22
C SER A 41 0.27 25.45 -5.63
N TYR A 42 1.18 24.82 -6.38
CA TYR A 42 0.89 24.28 -7.70
C TYR A 42 -0.13 23.14 -7.65
N VAL A 43 0.04 22.17 -6.74
CA VAL A 43 -0.91 21.06 -6.54
C VAL A 43 -2.30 21.59 -6.21
N ARG A 44 -2.38 22.56 -5.29
CA ARG A 44 -3.65 23.21 -4.92
C ARG A 44 -4.32 23.88 -6.11
N SER A 45 -3.58 24.64 -6.91
CA SER A 45 -4.16 25.36 -8.06
C SER A 45 -4.56 24.44 -9.20
N LYS A 46 -3.74 23.44 -9.51
CA LYS A 46 -3.98 22.55 -10.67
C LYS A 46 -5.04 21.49 -10.38
N PHE A 47 -4.99 20.86 -9.22
CA PHE A 47 -5.86 19.72 -8.89
C PHE A 47 -7.03 20.09 -7.98
N SER A 48 -7.11 21.36 -7.51
CA SER A 48 -8.10 21.81 -6.52
C SER A 48 -8.09 20.93 -5.25
N VAL A 49 -6.90 20.44 -4.88
CA VAL A 49 -6.69 19.58 -3.72
C VAL A 49 -5.69 20.24 -2.78
N GLU A 50 -6.11 20.42 -1.54
CA GLU A 50 -5.28 20.98 -0.49
C GLU A 50 -4.90 19.87 0.48
N ILE A 51 -3.67 19.35 0.34
CA ILE A 51 -3.16 18.28 1.21
C ILE A 51 -2.45 18.93 2.41
N GLN A 52 -3.25 19.54 3.27
CA GLN A 52 -2.79 20.16 4.53
C GLN A 52 -3.46 19.48 5.73
N GLY A 53 -2.75 19.46 6.87
CA GLY A 53 -3.24 18.79 8.07
C GLY A 53 -3.27 17.28 7.95
N ASN A 54 -4.21 16.66 8.65
CA ASN A 54 -4.29 15.21 8.76
C ASN A 54 -5.08 14.60 7.60
N TYR A 55 -4.47 13.64 6.95
CA TYR A 55 -5.04 12.85 5.87
C TYR A 55 -4.98 11.36 6.18
N ILE A 56 -5.87 10.60 5.60
CA ILE A 56 -5.81 9.14 5.54
C ILE A 56 -5.39 8.75 4.12
N MET A 57 -4.52 7.78 4.05
CA MET A 57 -4.17 7.09 2.81
C MET A 57 -4.62 5.64 2.92
N ILE A 58 -5.34 5.18 1.90
CA ILE A 58 -5.72 3.78 1.72
C ILE A 58 -5.03 3.25 0.47
N LEU A 59 -4.31 2.14 0.61
CA LEU A 59 -3.81 1.37 -0.51
C LEU A 59 -4.74 0.19 -0.73
N ALA A 60 -5.36 0.09 -1.91
CA ALA A 60 -6.13 -1.07 -2.33
C ALA A 60 -5.22 -1.98 -3.17
N TYR A 61 -4.83 -3.12 -2.60
CA TYR A 61 -4.05 -4.15 -3.29
C TYR A 61 -5.02 -5.18 -3.88
N LEU A 62 -5.04 -5.28 -5.21
CA LEU A 62 -5.96 -6.15 -5.95
C LEU A 62 -5.32 -7.49 -6.38
N GLY A 63 -4.04 -7.70 -6.03
CA GLY A 63 -3.35 -8.96 -6.29
C GLY A 63 -3.06 -9.23 -7.77
N ASP A 64 -2.99 -10.50 -8.12
CA ASP A 64 -2.56 -10.96 -9.45
C ASP A 64 -3.59 -10.68 -10.56
N HIS A 65 -4.87 -10.53 -10.18
CA HIS A 65 -5.96 -10.17 -11.10
C HIS A 65 -6.17 -8.66 -11.23
N TYR A 66 -5.15 -7.84 -10.92
CA TYR A 66 -5.26 -6.39 -10.91
C TYR A 66 -5.85 -5.79 -12.19
N GLU A 67 -5.42 -6.23 -13.37
CA GLU A 67 -5.88 -5.68 -14.64
C GLU A 67 -7.36 -5.97 -14.92
N GLU A 68 -7.84 -7.14 -14.49
CA GLU A 68 -9.24 -7.53 -14.63
C GLU A 68 -10.11 -6.83 -13.58
N GLU A 69 -9.67 -6.85 -12.33
CA GLU A 69 -10.38 -6.28 -11.19
C GLU A 69 -10.39 -4.75 -11.18
N ARG A 70 -9.33 -4.12 -11.70
CA ARG A 70 -9.16 -2.67 -11.75
C ARG A 70 -10.38 -1.96 -12.33
N LYS A 71 -10.87 -2.43 -13.48
CA LYS A 71 -11.98 -1.79 -14.19
C LYS A 71 -13.30 -1.82 -13.42
N ARG A 72 -13.49 -2.82 -12.57
CA ARG A 72 -14.70 -3.01 -11.78
C ARG A 72 -14.55 -2.47 -10.36
N THR A 73 -13.49 -2.87 -9.70
CA THR A 73 -13.30 -2.63 -8.26
C THR A 73 -12.92 -1.19 -7.94
N ILE A 74 -12.05 -0.55 -8.73
CA ILE A 74 -11.62 0.84 -8.45
C ILE A 74 -12.77 1.84 -8.56
N PRO A 75 -13.60 1.83 -9.62
CA PRO A 75 -14.77 2.73 -9.68
C PRO A 75 -15.77 2.48 -8.55
N ALA A 76 -16.06 1.21 -8.24
CA ALA A 76 -16.97 0.84 -7.14
C ALA A 76 -16.43 1.32 -5.78
N LEU A 77 -15.15 1.08 -5.50
CA LEU A 77 -14.48 1.52 -4.29
C LEU A 77 -14.46 3.05 -4.18
N THR A 78 -14.18 3.74 -5.29
CA THR A 78 -14.21 5.20 -5.35
C THR A 78 -15.57 5.77 -5.00
N ALA A 79 -16.63 5.22 -5.59
CA ALA A 79 -18.00 5.63 -5.31
C ALA A 79 -18.35 5.40 -3.84
N LEU A 80 -18.06 4.21 -3.30
CA LEU A 80 -18.30 3.87 -1.90
C LEU A 80 -17.52 4.78 -0.93
N LEU A 81 -16.25 5.07 -1.21
CA LEU A 81 -15.44 5.96 -0.38
C LEU A 81 -16.01 7.39 -0.37
N LYS A 82 -16.40 7.92 -1.54
CA LYS A 82 -17.00 9.25 -1.65
C LYS A 82 -18.34 9.36 -0.95
N ASP A 83 -19.14 8.33 -1.03
CA ASP A 83 -20.48 8.29 -0.44
C ASP A 83 -20.43 8.09 1.09
N THR A 84 -19.59 7.16 1.57
CA THR A 84 -19.65 6.69 2.95
C THR A 84 -18.57 7.25 3.87
N ILE A 85 -17.43 7.69 3.33
CA ILE A 85 -16.27 8.16 4.12
C ILE A 85 -16.05 9.65 3.94
N SER A 86 -15.70 10.10 2.72
CA SER A 86 -15.43 11.51 2.43
C SER A 86 -15.66 11.85 0.97
N LYS A 87 -16.50 12.87 0.72
CA LYS A 87 -16.70 13.44 -0.63
C LYS A 87 -15.41 14.00 -1.23
N LYS A 88 -14.43 14.35 -0.39
CA LYS A 88 -13.12 14.87 -0.80
C LYS A 88 -12.09 13.79 -1.11
N CYS A 89 -12.53 12.52 -1.23
CA CYS A 89 -11.64 11.42 -1.59
C CYS A 89 -11.05 11.62 -2.99
N GLN A 90 -9.73 11.55 -3.07
CA GLN A 90 -8.94 11.61 -4.30
C GLN A 90 -8.28 10.28 -4.58
N ILE A 91 -8.17 9.95 -5.86
CA ILE A 91 -7.48 8.75 -6.33
C ILE A 91 -6.09 9.14 -6.80
N LEU A 92 -5.09 8.40 -6.35
CA LEU A 92 -3.76 8.42 -6.93
C LEU A 92 -3.58 7.09 -7.67
N ASP A 93 -3.74 7.12 -9.00
CA ASP A 93 -3.56 5.92 -9.81
C ASP A 93 -2.08 5.52 -9.79
N PHE A 94 -1.80 4.37 -9.19
CA PHE A 94 -0.46 3.90 -8.93
C PHE A 94 -0.24 2.51 -9.53
N LEU A 95 0.16 2.50 -10.81
CA LEU A 95 0.23 1.30 -11.64
C LEU A 95 1.37 0.32 -11.25
N VAL A 96 2.38 0.80 -10.51
CA VAL A 96 3.64 0.06 -10.32
C VAL A 96 3.51 -1.19 -9.46
N PHE A 97 2.48 -1.28 -8.57
CA PHE A 97 2.38 -2.37 -7.59
C PHE A 97 1.04 -3.11 -7.61
N LYS A 98 0.36 -3.16 -8.75
CA LYS A 98 -0.96 -3.80 -8.85
C LYS A 98 -1.92 -3.29 -7.76
N SER A 99 -1.87 -1.99 -7.50
CA SER A 99 -2.59 -1.32 -6.42
C SER A 99 -3.06 0.07 -6.82
N CYS A 100 -4.02 0.58 -6.09
CA CYS A 100 -4.53 1.94 -6.22
C CYS A 100 -4.49 2.62 -4.85
N LEU A 101 -4.09 3.88 -4.83
CA LEU A 101 -4.07 4.70 -3.63
C LEU A 101 -5.25 5.67 -3.62
N PHE A 102 -5.83 5.83 -2.45
CA PHE A 102 -6.86 6.82 -2.17
C PHE A 102 -6.42 7.69 -1.00
N ILE A 103 -6.63 8.99 -1.11
CA ILE A 103 -6.38 9.92 -0.01
C ILE A 103 -7.63 10.76 0.27
N PHE A 104 -7.86 11.07 1.53
CA PHE A 104 -8.93 11.98 1.96
C PHE A 104 -8.59 12.62 3.31
N PRO A 105 -9.13 13.82 3.61
CA PRO A 105 -8.90 14.47 4.90
C PRO A 105 -9.48 13.62 6.03
N CYS A 106 -8.73 13.52 7.12
CA CYS A 106 -9.17 12.83 8.34
C CYS A 106 -10.11 13.75 9.13
N GLU A 107 -11.39 13.74 8.79
CA GLU A 107 -12.43 14.48 9.50
C GLU A 107 -12.98 13.63 10.66
N GLY A 108 -12.52 13.92 11.89
CA GLY A 108 -12.91 13.19 13.10
C GLY A 108 -11.91 12.13 13.57
N GLU A 109 -12.40 11.18 14.36
CA GLU A 109 -11.56 10.12 14.93
C GLU A 109 -11.26 9.03 13.90
N GLU A 110 -9.98 8.73 13.70
CA GLU A 110 -9.52 7.69 12.77
C GLU A 110 -10.14 6.31 13.07
N ALA A 111 -10.27 5.95 14.34
CA ALA A 111 -10.86 4.68 14.76
C ALA A 111 -12.32 4.52 14.29
N VAL A 112 -13.09 5.60 14.24
CA VAL A 112 -14.48 5.61 13.73
C VAL A 112 -14.47 5.41 12.21
N LEU A 113 -13.56 6.06 11.49
CA LEU A 113 -13.42 5.91 10.04
C LEU A 113 -13.01 4.49 9.66
N VAL A 114 -12.04 3.89 10.38
CA VAL A 114 -11.64 2.48 10.16
C VAL A 114 -12.81 1.52 10.37
N LYS A 115 -13.57 1.67 11.47
CA LYS A 115 -14.75 0.83 11.74
C LYS A 115 -15.82 0.99 10.64
N ARG A 116 -16.06 2.23 10.17
CA ARG A 116 -16.99 2.49 9.08
C ARG A 116 -16.51 1.83 7.78
N PHE A 117 -15.23 1.96 7.45
CA PHE A 117 -14.64 1.30 6.30
C PHE A 117 -14.80 -0.23 6.37
N GLN A 118 -14.50 -0.83 7.52
CA GLN A 118 -14.67 -2.27 7.74
C GLN A 118 -16.11 -2.72 7.48
N LYS A 119 -17.07 -2.00 8.05
CA LYS A 119 -18.49 -2.40 8.00
C LYS A 119 -19.13 -2.17 6.62
N THR A 120 -18.75 -1.12 5.91
CA THR A 120 -19.47 -0.69 4.70
C THR A 120 -18.72 -0.98 3.41
N ILE A 121 -17.40 -1.01 3.43
CA ILE A 121 -16.57 -1.15 2.22
C ILE A 121 -15.92 -2.52 2.16
N LEU A 122 -15.16 -2.88 3.19
CA LEU A 122 -14.42 -4.14 3.20
C LEU A 122 -15.35 -5.35 2.95
N THR A 123 -16.49 -5.41 3.65
CA THR A 123 -17.45 -6.50 3.50
C THR A 123 -18.04 -6.59 2.09
N ARG A 124 -18.25 -5.46 1.41
CA ARG A 124 -18.79 -5.44 0.04
C ARG A 124 -17.73 -5.79 -1.00
N ILE A 125 -16.54 -5.22 -0.88
CA ILE A 125 -15.47 -5.41 -1.86
C ILE A 125 -14.85 -6.81 -1.72
N CYS A 126 -14.61 -7.31 -0.51
CA CYS A 126 -13.98 -8.62 -0.31
C CYS A 126 -14.88 -9.81 -0.59
N ASN A 127 -16.21 -9.63 -0.68
CA ASN A 127 -17.09 -10.70 -1.12
C ASN A 127 -16.91 -11.01 -2.62
N ASP A 128 -16.50 -10.00 -3.41
CA ASP A 128 -16.41 -10.11 -4.87
C ASP A 128 -14.95 -10.12 -5.38
N SER A 129 -13.98 -9.75 -4.54
CA SER A 129 -12.58 -9.68 -4.92
C SER A 129 -11.65 -10.11 -3.79
N MET A 130 -10.41 -10.50 -4.13
CA MET A 130 -9.36 -10.81 -3.15
C MET A 130 -8.61 -9.56 -2.67
N ALA A 131 -9.23 -8.39 -2.77
CA ALA A 131 -8.61 -7.12 -2.39
C ALA A 131 -8.24 -7.08 -0.91
N SER A 132 -7.08 -6.54 -0.62
CA SER A 132 -6.62 -6.21 0.74
C SER A 132 -6.29 -4.73 0.81
N PHE A 133 -6.44 -4.16 1.98
CA PHE A 133 -6.33 -2.71 2.15
C PHE A 133 -5.26 -2.36 3.16
N GLY A 134 -4.33 -1.49 2.76
CA GLY A 134 -3.45 -0.80 3.69
C GLY A 134 -4.10 0.49 4.17
N TRP A 135 -3.84 0.89 5.41
CA TRP A 135 -4.38 2.10 6.02
C TRP A 135 -3.29 2.81 6.83
N ILE A 136 -3.04 4.08 6.52
CA ILE A 136 -2.11 4.94 7.25
C ILE A 136 -2.64 6.37 7.35
N ARG A 137 -2.36 7.04 8.47
CA ARG A 137 -2.55 8.48 8.64
C ARG A 137 -1.24 9.20 8.35
N PHE A 138 -1.33 10.33 7.68
CA PHE A 138 -0.19 11.20 7.37
C PHE A 138 -0.56 12.68 7.48
N THR A 139 0.43 13.57 7.50
CA THR A 139 0.22 15.00 7.67
C THR A 139 0.90 15.76 6.53
N GLY A 140 0.10 16.46 5.74
CA GLY A 140 0.57 17.34 4.68
C GLY A 140 1.24 16.63 3.49
N LEU A 141 1.48 17.39 2.45
CA LEU A 141 2.05 16.91 1.18
C LEU A 141 3.48 16.35 1.35
N SER A 142 4.24 16.89 2.30
CA SER A 142 5.63 16.46 2.57
C SER A 142 5.76 15.00 2.98
N GLN A 143 4.73 14.44 3.62
CA GLN A 143 4.73 13.04 4.07
C GLN A 143 4.08 12.07 3.06
N LEU A 144 3.55 12.56 1.94
CA LEU A 144 2.80 11.74 0.99
C LEU A 144 3.61 10.53 0.49
N ALA A 145 4.83 10.77 0.02
CA ALA A 145 5.67 9.73 -0.58
C ALA A 145 6.18 8.72 0.46
N GLU A 146 6.61 9.20 1.62
CA GLU A 146 7.07 8.33 2.71
C GLU A 146 5.94 7.45 3.22
N SER A 147 4.74 8.02 3.35
CA SER A 147 3.55 7.28 3.78
C SER A 147 3.13 6.23 2.77
N ALA A 148 3.19 6.54 1.48
CA ALA A 148 2.92 5.57 0.42
C ALA A 148 3.92 4.42 0.45
N ALA A 149 5.22 4.70 0.56
CA ALA A 149 6.27 3.69 0.65
C ALA A 149 6.11 2.81 1.91
N THR A 150 5.82 3.44 3.06
CA THR A 150 5.54 2.74 4.32
C THR A 150 4.35 1.80 4.16
N LEU A 151 3.27 2.28 3.56
CA LEU A 151 2.05 1.50 3.38
C LEU A 151 2.26 0.32 2.44
N GLN A 152 3.03 0.51 1.36
CA GLN A 152 3.43 -0.56 0.45
C GLN A 152 4.21 -1.65 1.18
N GLY A 153 5.20 -1.27 2.01
CA GLY A 153 5.96 -2.24 2.82
C GLY A 153 5.09 -3.00 3.83
N CYS A 154 4.01 -2.37 4.31
CA CYS A 154 3.05 -3.03 5.20
C CYS A 154 2.19 -4.08 4.49
N MET A 155 2.02 -4.00 3.16
CA MET A 155 1.18 -4.98 2.43
C MET A 155 1.75 -6.39 2.46
N ASP A 156 3.01 -6.56 2.79
CA ASP A 156 3.61 -7.87 3.04
C ASP A 156 2.90 -8.64 4.15
N TRP A 157 2.23 -7.95 5.07
CA TRP A 157 1.43 -8.57 6.12
C TRP A 157 0.20 -9.33 5.60
N CYS A 158 -0.18 -9.15 4.33
CA CYS A 158 -1.16 -10.02 3.69
C CYS A 158 -0.70 -11.49 3.65
N ILE A 159 0.61 -11.75 3.68
CA ILE A 159 1.15 -13.12 3.64
C ILE A 159 0.71 -13.93 4.88
N PRO A 160 0.99 -13.48 6.12
CA PRO A 160 0.54 -14.20 7.31
C PRO A 160 -0.93 -13.97 7.67
N LEU A 161 -1.50 -12.80 7.35
CA LEU A 161 -2.87 -12.45 7.73
C LEU A 161 -3.93 -12.92 6.72
N GLY A 162 -3.52 -13.26 5.50
CA GLY A 162 -4.41 -13.64 4.41
C GLY A 162 -4.94 -12.43 3.63
N ASN A 163 -5.86 -12.72 2.69
CA ASN A 163 -6.51 -11.72 1.85
C ASN A 163 -7.80 -11.20 2.51
N GLY A 164 -8.35 -10.11 1.97
CA GLY A 164 -9.59 -9.51 2.46
C GLY A 164 -9.44 -8.83 3.83
N VAL A 165 -8.28 -8.29 4.14
CA VAL A 165 -7.97 -7.69 5.43
C VAL A 165 -7.64 -6.20 5.32
N ILE A 166 -7.80 -5.48 6.42
CA ILE A 166 -7.25 -4.12 6.59
C ILE A 166 -5.95 -4.22 7.39
N ILE A 167 -4.87 -3.80 6.76
CA ILE A 167 -3.55 -3.64 7.37
C ILE A 167 -3.42 -2.22 7.88
N HIS A 168 -3.76 -2.03 9.14
CA HIS A 168 -3.70 -0.74 9.80
C HIS A 168 -2.30 -0.51 10.37
N TYR A 169 -1.55 0.44 9.79
CA TYR A 169 -0.15 0.67 10.12
C TYR A 169 0.16 0.80 11.63
N PRO A 170 -0.57 1.60 12.42
CA PRO A 170 -0.33 1.67 13.87
C PRO A 170 -0.49 0.33 14.60
N ARG A 171 -1.39 -0.54 14.13
CA ARG A 171 -1.59 -1.88 14.71
C ARG A 171 -0.45 -2.82 14.33
N ILE A 172 0.01 -2.76 13.07
CA ILE A 172 1.13 -3.60 12.60
C ILE A 172 2.39 -3.36 13.44
N LYS A 173 2.69 -2.11 13.81
CA LYS A 173 3.83 -1.78 14.67
C LYS A 173 3.79 -2.40 16.07
N GLN A 174 2.60 -2.76 16.54
CA GLN A 174 2.39 -3.32 17.88
C GLN A 174 2.28 -4.85 17.86
N LEU A 175 2.28 -5.48 16.68
CA LEU A 175 2.19 -6.93 16.56
C LEU A 175 3.47 -7.59 17.06
N GLN A 176 3.29 -8.55 17.94
CA GLN A 176 4.37 -9.45 18.35
C GLN A 176 4.38 -10.67 17.44
N THR A 177 5.53 -10.94 16.86
CA THR A 177 5.74 -12.10 15.99
C THR A 177 6.46 -13.20 16.74
N SER A 178 6.11 -14.43 16.41
CA SER A 178 6.80 -15.62 16.94
C SER A 178 8.07 -15.88 16.12
N PRO A 179 9.10 -16.48 16.74
CA PRO A 179 10.25 -17.00 16.00
C PRO A 179 9.79 -18.01 14.94
N LEU A 180 10.27 -17.84 13.71
CA LEU A 180 9.97 -18.77 12.62
C LEU A 180 11.08 -19.81 12.51
N SER A 181 10.73 -21.08 12.67
CA SER A 181 11.59 -22.21 12.30
C SER A 181 11.31 -22.61 10.85
N TYR A 182 12.36 -22.76 10.06
CA TYR A 182 12.20 -23.19 8.67
C TYR A 182 11.77 -24.67 8.60
N PRO A 183 10.74 -25.02 7.80
CA PRO A 183 10.19 -26.37 7.76
C PRO A 183 11.04 -27.32 6.90
N VAL A 184 12.16 -27.78 7.44
CA VAL A 184 13.14 -28.69 6.77
C VAL A 184 12.49 -30.00 6.31
N ASP A 185 11.55 -30.52 7.09
CA ASP A 185 10.85 -31.76 6.74
C ASP A 185 10.03 -31.64 5.47
N ILE A 186 9.34 -30.46 5.29
CA ILE A 186 8.57 -30.17 4.08
C ILE A 186 9.53 -29.98 2.88
N GLU A 187 10.67 -29.33 3.09
CA GLU A 187 11.72 -29.20 2.06
C GLU A 187 12.22 -30.59 1.60
N ASN A 188 12.48 -31.51 2.53
CA ASN A 188 12.93 -32.85 2.20
C ASN A 188 11.85 -33.67 1.46
N GLN A 189 10.58 -33.51 1.83
CA GLN A 189 9.45 -34.10 1.08
C GLN A 189 9.37 -33.55 -0.35
N MET A 190 9.61 -32.25 -0.54
CA MET A 190 9.63 -31.62 -1.86
C MET A 190 10.75 -32.22 -2.72
N LYS A 191 11.98 -32.30 -2.18
CA LYS A 191 13.13 -32.95 -2.86
C LYS A 191 12.82 -34.37 -3.29
N THR A 192 12.20 -35.14 -2.41
CA THR A 192 11.78 -36.53 -2.70
C THR A 192 10.73 -36.56 -3.82
N ALA A 193 9.73 -35.68 -3.77
CA ALA A 193 8.69 -35.61 -4.80
C ALA A 193 9.24 -35.23 -6.19
N ILE A 194 10.26 -34.38 -6.22
CA ILE A 194 10.97 -33.98 -7.46
C ILE A 194 11.77 -35.21 -7.99
N CYS A 195 12.56 -35.87 -7.13
CA CYS A 195 13.34 -37.03 -7.54
C CYS A 195 12.48 -38.19 -8.07
N MET A 196 11.26 -38.33 -7.51
CA MET A 196 10.31 -39.37 -7.95
C MET A 196 9.45 -38.90 -9.15
N ALA A 197 9.65 -37.70 -9.68
CA ALA A 197 8.85 -37.10 -10.72
C ALA A 197 7.31 -37.20 -10.45
N ASN A 198 6.91 -37.02 -9.18
CA ASN A 198 5.53 -37.16 -8.75
C ASN A 198 4.83 -35.75 -8.63
N PRO A 199 4.11 -35.32 -9.67
CA PRO A 199 3.50 -33.97 -9.69
C PRO A 199 2.41 -33.77 -8.63
N THR A 200 1.66 -34.82 -8.30
CA THR A 200 0.62 -34.78 -7.27
C THR A 200 1.24 -34.51 -5.90
N LYS A 201 2.27 -35.29 -5.54
CA LYS A 201 2.98 -35.12 -4.28
C LYS A 201 3.67 -33.76 -4.18
N LEU A 202 4.20 -33.27 -5.29
CA LEU A 202 4.82 -31.94 -5.38
C LEU A 202 3.81 -30.83 -5.07
N GLN A 203 2.59 -30.89 -5.66
CA GLN A 203 1.53 -29.93 -5.37
C GLN A 203 1.05 -29.99 -3.92
N GLU A 204 0.88 -31.19 -3.36
CA GLU A 204 0.50 -31.37 -1.96
C GLU A 204 1.56 -30.75 -1.03
N THR A 205 2.84 -31.08 -1.23
CA THR A 205 3.93 -30.57 -0.41
C THR A 205 4.06 -29.05 -0.51
N PHE A 206 3.81 -28.47 -1.70
CA PHE A 206 3.79 -27.01 -1.85
C PHE A 206 2.64 -26.36 -1.08
N ARG A 207 1.45 -26.97 -1.07
CA ARG A 207 0.31 -26.51 -0.26
C ARG A 207 0.62 -26.61 1.24
N ASP A 208 1.30 -27.69 1.67
CA ASP A 208 1.71 -27.86 3.07
C ASP A 208 2.71 -26.75 3.47
N PHE A 209 3.67 -26.44 2.59
CA PHE A 209 4.60 -25.34 2.79
C PHE A 209 3.87 -23.99 2.93
N GLN A 210 2.95 -23.67 2.04
CA GLN A 210 2.15 -22.45 2.13
C GLN A 210 1.32 -22.39 3.41
N SER A 211 0.72 -23.51 3.81
CA SER A 211 -0.13 -23.58 5.01
C SER A 211 0.64 -23.51 6.31
N TYR A 212 1.93 -23.88 6.30
CA TYR A 212 2.79 -23.87 7.48
C TYR A 212 2.86 -22.49 8.13
N PHE A 213 2.95 -21.43 7.33
CA PHE A 213 3.08 -20.05 7.81
C PHE A 213 1.76 -19.42 8.29
N ARG A 214 0.63 -20.13 8.12
CA ARG A 214 -0.70 -19.68 8.53
C ARG A 214 -1.26 -20.44 9.73
N LYS A 215 -0.54 -21.44 10.22
CA LYS A 215 -0.98 -22.29 11.34
C LYS A 215 -0.39 -21.80 12.66
N GLY A 216 -1.28 -21.37 13.57
CA GLY A 216 -1.03 -21.29 15.01
C GLY A 216 -0.28 -20.07 15.52
N ALA A 217 0.61 -19.44 14.75
CA ALA A 217 1.40 -18.29 15.20
C ALA A 217 1.51 -17.23 14.11
N LEU A 218 1.71 -15.99 14.54
CA LEU A 218 1.95 -14.87 13.63
C LEU A 218 3.46 -14.72 13.42
N TYR A 219 3.91 -14.82 12.18
CA TYR A 219 5.31 -14.70 11.82
C TYR A 219 5.60 -13.39 11.08
N ASP A 220 6.84 -12.92 11.20
CA ASP A 220 7.31 -11.75 10.43
C ASP A 220 7.26 -12.05 8.92
N PRO A 221 6.58 -11.22 8.11
CA PRO A 221 6.49 -11.40 6.66
C PRO A 221 7.85 -11.54 5.98
N LYS A 222 8.89 -10.85 6.47
CA LYS A 222 10.24 -10.94 5.91
C LYS A 222 10.81 -12.33 6.08
N LYS A 223 10.61 -12.95 7.25
CA LYS A 223 11.06 -14.32 7.52
C LYS A 223 10.32 -15.36 6.68
N ILE A 224 9.03 -15.12 6.44
CA ILE A 224 8.27 -15.95 5.52
C ILE A 224 8.82 -15.83 4.10
N LYS A 225 9.08 -14.61 3.61
CA LYS A 225 9.68 -14.40 2.27
C LYS A 225 11.06 -15.05 2.15
N GLU A 226 11.92 -14.91 3.16
CA GLU A 226 13.22 -15.59 3.22
C GLU A 226 13.06 -17.12 3.11
N SER A 227 12.04 -17.68 3.78
CA SER A 227 11.73 -19.11 3.70
C SER A 227 11.27 -19.54 2.31
N TYR A 228 10.47 -18.74 1.62
CA TYR A 228 10.07 -18.98 0.23
C TYR A 228 11.29 -18.95 -0.71
N LEU A 229 12.15 -17.94 -0.57
CA LEU A 229 13.38 -17.82 -1.39
C LEU A 229 14.34 -19.00 -1.20
N ARG A 230 14.38 -19.56 0.01
CA ARG A 230 15.17 -20.75 0.28
C ARG A 230 14.56 -22.02 -0.30
N PHE A 231 13.22 -22.08 -0.34
CA PHE A 231 12.48 -23.27 -0.78
C PHE A 231 12.50 -23.45 -2.31
N ILE A 232 12.64 -22.36 -3.08
CA ILE A 232 12.72 -22.34 -4.56
C ILE A 232 14.14 -22.67 -5.01
#